data_7922eedea4ec13f68a804009de276ad6
#
_entry.id   7922eedea4ec13f68a804009de276ad6
#
_cell.length_a   1.000
_cell.length_b   1.000
_cell.length_c   1.000
_cell.angle_alpha   90.00
_cell.angle_beta   90.00
_cell.angle_gamma   90.00
#
_symmetry.space_group_name_H-M   'P 1'
#
loop_
_entity.id
_entity.type
_entity.pdbx_description
1 polymer ?
#
loop_
_entity_poly.entity_id
_entity_poly.type
_entity_poly.pdbx_seq_one_letter_code
_entity_poly.pdbx_strand_id
1 'polypeptide(L)'
;MNSAQPLQHHPAVSDDILLDSGARDPVFEEIYPRLSGFKLGVTHSWTRGQPFDFYRRMREEAPVMWSQIKKPSSGFWSVVRYDDVKHVELNPQVFSSQRGSINMSVLRNDKGKAERLMYAAYNSLINLDADLHRDLRTQQAAFFFPAYIETLKEKVGRKIDDLLDNMERQGPVVDFAKLFSIELPMFTLCEMLGVDEEDRADIIKWMHYLELAPQFITHPFRMLLAEPSFPFRFEKILHDMFSYGERVMADRIKNPRQDLLTTIANATLGAKPLSQSYLDGSWLLIIFAGNDTTRNSLSGTIRLLTEFPEQRQMVLDDPLLIERMSHEALRMVSPVMHMRRTAMEDTEIAGQRIAKDEKVIMWYGAANRDPSVFPDPDNFNMMRDNVEKHLAFGHGVHRCLGNRVAQLQLKMAYERILERFPKIHWTGKQKIEPIILVHAISSLQVNLYGKDGKRPVMVATS
;
A
#
# COMPACT_ATOMS: atom_id res chain seq x y z
N MET A 1 -16.30 36.64 8.00
CA MET A 1 -15.95 36.03 9.31
C MET A 1 -16.72 34.71 9.40
N ASN A 2 -16.16 33.64 8.83
CA ASN A 2 -16.73 32.30 8.97
C ASN A 2 -16.09 31.68 10.21
N SER A 3 -16.87 31.59 11.26
CA SER A 3 -16.53 30.79 12.44
C SER A 3 -16.43 29.34 11.98
N ALA A 4 -15.23 28.79 11.91
CA ALA A 4 -15.03 27.36 11.76
C ALA A 4 -15.81 26.67 12.89
N GLN A 5 -16.83 25.89 12.54
CA GLN A 5 -17.50 25.03 13.50
C GLN A 5 -16.44 24.07 14.07
N PRO A 6 -16.38 23.85 15.39
CA PRO A 6 -15.48 22.90 15.96
C PRO A 6 -15.79 21.52 15.37
N LEU A 7 -14.74 20.81 14.93
CA LEU A 7 -14.81 19.43 14.42
C LEU A 7 -15.63 18.59 15.42
N GLN A 8 -16.82 18.18 15.00
CA GLN A 8 -17.70 17.38 15.86
C GLN A 8 -17.02 16.02 16.08
N HIS A 9 -16.63 15.77 17.34
CA HIS A 9 -16.11 14.48 17.77
C HIS A 9 -17.17 13.40 17.52
N HIS A 10 -16.84 12.39 16.72
CA HIS A 10 -17.67 11.20 16.62
C HIS A 10 -17.42 10.33 17.87
N PRO A 11 -18.47 9.78 18.52
CA PRO A 11 -18.33 8.99 19.75
C PRO A 11 -17.50 7.71 19.60
N ALA A 12 -17.12 7.31 18.38
CA ALA A 12 -16.26 6.15 18.13
C ALA A 12 -14.77 6.39 18.39
N VAL A 13 -14.34 7.63 18.53
CA VAL A 13 -12.94 7.98 18.82
C VAL A 13 -12.91 8.76 20.14
N SER A 14 -12.89 8.05 21.27
CA SER A 14 -12.61 8.68 22.57
C SER A 14 -11.13 9.06 22.66
N ASP A 15 -10.80 10.10 23.39
CA ASP A 15 -9.41 10.52 23.64
C ASP A 15 -8.55 9.38 24.22
N ASP A 16 -9.17 8.43 24.93
CA ASP A 16 -8.51 7.23 25.49
C ASP A 16 -8.01 6.26 24.41
N ILE A 17 -8.57 6.28 23.20
CA ILE A 17 -8.14 5.42 22.08
C ILE A 17 -6.79 5.89 21.50
N LEU A 18 -6.47 7.17 21.66
CA LEU A 18 -5.24 7.78 21.17
C LEU A 18 -4.03 7.60 22.10
N LEU A 19 -4.26 7.15 23.32
CA LEU A 19 -3.19 6.91 24.29
C LEU A 19 -2.50 5.57 24.02
N ASP A 20 -1.18 5.57 24.01
CA ASP A 20 -0.36 4.36 23.95
C ASP A 20 -0.48 3.61 25.29
N SER A 21 -1.50 2.75 25.40
CA SER A 21 -1.72 1.90 26.56
C SER A 21 -0.71 0.75 26.69
N GLY A 22 0.33 0.75 25.82
CA GLY A 22 1.31 -0.33 25.74
C GLY A 22 2.42 -0.32 26.79
N ALA A 23 2.20 0.24 27.99
CA ALA A 23 3.09 0.00 29.12
C ALA A 23 2.80 -1.39 29.68
N ARG A 24 3.71 -2.35 29.41
CA ARG A 24 3.64 -3.69 29.95
C ARG A 24 4.33 -3.78 31.29
N ASP A 25 3.84 -4.70 32.11
CA ASP A 25 4.55 -5.14 33.30
C ASP A 25 5.90 -5.79 32.88
N PRO A 26 7.05 -5.34 33.39
CA PRO A 26 8.37 -5.86 33.05
C PRO A 26 8.50 -7.39 33.20
N VAL A 27 7.71 -8.00 34.08
CA VAL A 27 7.69 -9.47 34.32
C VAL A 27 7.30 -10.27 33.07
N PHE A 28 6.52 -9.69 32.16
CA PHE A 28 6.12 -10.36 30.92
C PHE A 28 7.22 -10.42 29.86
N GLU A 29 8.23 -9.55 29.91
CA GLU A 29 9.26 -9.44 28.86
C GLU A 29 10.21 -10.65 28.80
N GLU A 30 10.43 -11.37 29.89
CA GLU A 30 11.33 -12.53 29.93
C GLU A 30 10.73 -13.80 29.32
N ILE A 31 9.40 -13.84 29.14
CA ILE A 31 8.66 -15.04 28.70
C ILE A 31 8.39 -15.05 27.20
N TYR A 32 8.52 -13.92 26.51
CA TYR A 32 8.12 -13.82 25.11
C TYR A 32 9.19 -14.35 24.15
N PRO A 33 8.77 -15.14 23.12
CA PRO A 33 9.71 -15.59 22.10
C PRO A 33 10.30 -14.42 21.34
N ARG A 34 11.63 -14.36 21.26
CA ARG A 34 12.40 -13.33 20.59
C ARG A 34 13.51 -13.96 19.77
N LEU A 35 13.77 -13.38 18.59
CA LEU A 35 14.91 -13.74 17.77
C LEU A 35 15.87 -12.56 17.67
N SER A 36 17.15 -12.83 17.76
CA SER A 36 18.21 -11.87 17.47
C SER A 36 18.35 -11.68 15.96
N GLY A 37 18.74 -10.49 15.54
CA GLY A 37 19.02 -10.18 14.14
C GLY A 37 18.24 -8.97 13.66
N PHE A 38 17.29 -9.15 12.74
CA PHE A 38 16.57 -8.04 12.13
C PHE A 38 15.59 -7.36 13.10
N LYS A 39 15.58 -6.03 13.12
CA LYS A 39 14.68 -5.23 13.96
C LYS A 39 13.47 -4.75 13.16
N LEU A 40 12.37 -5.47 13.23
CA LEU A 40 11.15 -5.20 12.47
C LEU A 40 10.57 -3.79 12.72
N GLY A 41 10.66 -3.28 13.94
CA GLY A 41 10.17 -1.94 14.29
C GLY A 41 11.11 -0.78 13.97
N VAL A 42 12.25 -1.03 13.30
CA VAL A 42 13.28 -0.02 13.04
C VAL A 42 13.42 0.25 11.54
N THR A 43 13.01 1.43 11.10
CA THR A 43 12.98 1.82 9.67
C THR A 43 14.33 1.65 8.97
N HIS A 44 15.44 1.98 9.62
CA HIS A 44 16.77 1.84 9.02
C HIS A 44 17.14 0.40 8.63
N SER A 45 16.55 -0.60 9.27
CA SER A 45 16.77 -2.01 8.94
C SER A 45 16.26 -2.40 7.54
N TRP A 46 15.34 -1.62 6.96
CA TRP A 46 14.64 -1.92 5.70
C TRP A 46 15.31 -1.39 4.43
N THR A 47 16.53 -0.88 4.52
CA THR A 47 17.26 -0.31 3.36
C THR A 47 17.53 -1.31 2.23
N ARG A 48 17.48 -2.61 2.52
CA ARG A 48 17.65 -3.71 1.55
C ARG A 48 16.32 -4.35 1.13
N GLY A 49 15.19 -3.79 1.56
CA GLY A 49 13.86 -4.36 1.34
C GLY A 49 13.45 -5.36 2.42
N GLN A 50 12.56 -6.30 2.07
CA GLN A 50 11.98 -7.25 3.02
C GLN A 50 13.02 -8.29 3.48
N PRO A 51 13.05 -8.63 4.79
CA PRO A 51 14.05 -9.55 5.37
C PRO A 51 13.57 -11.00 5.27
N PHE A 52 13.51 -11.59 4.08
CA PHE A 52 12.92 -12.90 3.85
C PHE A 52 13.61 -14.03 4.63
N ASP A 53 14.94 -13.98 4.81
CA ASP A 53 15.66 -14.94 5.64
C ASP A 53 15.25 -14.87 7.12
N PHE A 54 15.03 -13.66 7.62
CA PHE A 54 14.53 -13.48 8.98
C PHE A 54 13.08 -13.96 9.13
N TYR A 55 12.22 -13.71 8.14
CA TYR A 55 10.86 -14.23 8.11
C TYR A 55 10.81 -15.75 8.08
N ARG A 56 11.72 -16.41 7.35
CA ARG A 56 11.84 -17.89 7.36
C ARG A 56 12.16 -18.39 8.77
N ARG A 57 13.17 -17.83 9.41
CA ARG A 57 13.51 -18.18 10.80
C ARG A 57 12.34 -17.93 11.76
N MET A 58 11.62 -16.83 11.63
CA MET A 58 10.44 -16.55 12.46
C MET A 58 9.37 -17.63 12.30
N ARG A 59 9.07 -18.06 11.07
CA ARG A 59 8.06 -19.11 10.85
C ARG A 59 8.43 -20.42 11.53
N GLU A 60 9.71 -20.76 11.56
CA GLU A 60 10.23 -22.00 12.13
C GLU A 60 10.35 -21.92 13.67
N GLU A 61 10.92 -20.84 14.19
CA GLU A 61 11.35 -20.74 15.58
C GLU A 61 10.38 -19.96 16.47
N ALA A 62 9.74 -18.89 15.96
CA ALA A 62 8.88 -17.99 16.72
C ALA A 62 7.82 -17.34 15.82
N PRO A 63 6.80 -18.08 15.35
CA PRO A 63 5.81 -17.57 14.37
C PRO A 63 4.97 -16.42 14.88
N VAL A 64 4.80 -16.31 16.19
CA VAL A 64 4.22 -15.16 16.88
C VAL A 64 5.26 -14.63 17.84
N MET A 65 5.87 -13.50 17.52
CA MET A 65 7.06 -12.98 18.21
C MET A 65 6.85 -11.54 18.68
N TRP A 66 7.28 -11.26 19.92
CA TRP A 66 7.32 -9.87 20.40
C TRP A 66 8.43 -9.08 19.71
N SER A 67 8.05 -7.97 19.09
CA SER A 67 8.96 -7.07 18.38
C SER A 67 8.99 -5.69 19.06
N GLN A 68 10.15 -5.35 19.62
CA GLN A 68 10.34 -4.10 20.36
C GLN A 68 10.57 -2.92 19.40
N ILE A 69 10.02 -1.73 19.71
CA ILE A 69 10.24 -0.49 18.98
C ILE A 69 11.37 0.34 19.62
N LYS A 70 11.12 0.93 20.78
CA LYS A 70 12.08 1.81 21.48
C LYS A 70 12.43 1.35 22.88
N LYS A 71 11.43 1.01 23.67
CA LYS A 71 11.58 0.50 25.05
C LYS A 71 11.09 -0.93 25.09
N PRO A 72 11.56 -1.75 26.04
CA PRO A 72 11.06 -3.11 26.21
C PRO A 72 9.52 -3.19 26.25
N SER A 73 8.87 -2.28 26.96
CA SER A 73 7.42 -2.18 27.07
C SER A 73 6.70 -1.61 25.85
N SER A 74 7.44 -1.06 24.86
CA SER A 74 6.83 -0.56 23.64
C SER A 74 7.15 -1.48 22.48
N GLY A 75 6.14 -2.23 22.02
CA GLY A 75 6.32 -3.20 20.96
C GLY A 75 4.99 -3.65 20.37
N PHE A 76 5.06 -4.77 19.69
CA PHE A 76 3.94 -5.40 19.03
C PHE A 76 4.23 -6.89 18.81
N TRP A 77 3.16 -7.67 18.69
CA TRP A 77 3.24 -9.05 18.24
C TRP A 77 3.41 -9.10 16.72
N SER A 78 4.42 -9.78 16.24
CA SER A 78 4.64 -10.07 14.83
C SER A 78 4.10 -11.43 14.48
N VAL A 79 3.21 -11.52 13.48
CA VAL A 79 2.59 -12.75 13.00
C VAL A 79 3.04 -12.99 11.56
N VAL A 80 3.58 -14.18 11.26
CA VAL A 80 4.27 -14.47 9.99
C VAL A 80 3.78 -15.70 9.23
N ARG A 81 3.03 -16.62 9.87
CA ARG A 81 2.44 -17.78 9.18
C ARG A 81 1.16 -17.38 8.45
N TYR A 82 0.92 -18.00 7.34
CA TYR A 82 -0.22 -17.70 6.47
C TYR A 82 -1.57 -17.85 7.19
N ASP A 83 -1.80 -18.97 7.86
CA ASP A 83 -3.08 -19.23 8.53
C ASP A 83 -3.27 -18.35 9.75
N ASP A 84 -2.21 -18.01 10.48
CA ASP A 84 -2.26 -17.10 11.62
C ASP A 84 -2.61 -15.67 11.18
N VAL A 85 -2.04 -15.18 10.07
CA VAL A 85 -2.40 -13.90 9.47
C VAL A 85 -3.87 -13.90 9.04
N LYS A 86 -4.33 -14.97 8.38
CA LYS A 86 -5.76 -15.11 8.02
C LYS A 86 -6.66 -15.16 9.24
N HIS A 87 -6.24 -15.85 10.30
CA HIS A 87 -6.99 -15.90 11.55
C HIS A 87 -7.24 -14.48 12.09
N VAL A 88 -6.21 -13.65 12.15
CA VAL A 88 -6.35 -12.26 12.59
C VAL A 88 -7.30 -11.46 11.69
N GLU A 89 -7.21 -11.59 10.37
CA GLU A 89 -8.04 -10.85 9.42
C GLU A 89 -9.51 -11.30 9.37
N LEU A 90 -9.77 -12.57 9.71
CA LEU A 90 -11.13 -13.15 9.73
C LEU A 90 -11.88 -12.89 11.03
N ASN A 91 -11.20 -12.38 12.08
CA ASN A 91 -11.79 -12.12 13.39
C ASN A 91 -11.75 -10.62 13.76
N PRO A 92 -12.38 -9.74 12.94
CA PRO A 92 -12.31 -8.28 13.18
C PRO A 92 -12.95 -7.82 14.48
N GLN A 93 -13.85 -8.62 15.09
CA GLN A 93 -14.43 -8.37 16.39
C GLN A 93 -13.41 -8.54 17.54
N VAL A 94 -12.41 -9.42 17.36
CA VAL A 94 -11.31 -9.64 18.30
C VAL A 94 -10.11 -8.75 17.97
N PHE A 95 -9.86 -8.51 16.69
CA PHE A 95 -8.70 -7.78 16.17
C PHE A 95 -9.13 -6.53 15.42
N SER A 96 -9.29 -5.43 16.13
CA SER A 96 -9.82 -4.16 15.61
C SER A 96 -8.82 -3.40 14.74
N SER A 97 -9.32 -2.75 13.69
CA SER A 97 -8.63 -1.76 12.88
C SER A 97 -8.73 -0.34 13.43
N GLN A 98 -9.76 -0.01 14.22
CA GLN A 98 -10.08 1.37 14.64
C GLN A 98 -8.98 2.04 15.49
N ARG A 99 -8.13 1.24 16.15
CA ARG A 99 -6.98 1.77 16.90
C ARG A 99 -5.72 1.95 16.04
N GLY A 100 -5.88 2.01 14.74
CA GLY A 100 -4.83 2.18 13.74
C GLY A 100 -4.45 0.87 13.06
N SER A 101 -4.50 0.86 11.72
CA SER A 101 -4.20 -0.32 10.90
C SER A 101 -2.88 -0.21 10.14
N ILE A 102 -2.33 0.98 10.01
CA ILE A 102 -1.13 1.25 9.22
C ILE A 102 0.11 1.46 10.10
N ASN A 103 -0.03 2.15 11.22
CA ASN A 103 1.10 2.60 12.03
C ASN A 103 1.46 1.59 13.12
N MET A 104 2.72 1.19 13.19
CA MET A 104 3.27 0.37 14.29
C MET A 104 3.25 1.11 15.64
N SER A 105 3.46 2.44 15.61
CA SER A 105 3.33 3.32 16.77
C SER A 105 2.04 4.12 16.69
N VAL A 106 1.39 4.38 17.83
CA VAL A 106 0.30 5.33 17.88
C VAL A 106 0.86 6.71 17.61
N LEU A 107 0.28 7.43 16.65
CA LEU A 107 0.52 8.86 16.50
C LEU A 107 0.01 9.52 17.79
N ARG A 108 0.90 10.20 18.51
CA ARG A 108 0.53 10.92 19.72
C ARG A 108 -0.50 11.99 19.38
N ASN A 109 -1.44 12.20 20.29
CA ASN A 109 -2.42 13.28 20.21
C ASN A 109 -1.69 14.64 20.42
N ASP A 110 -1.02 15.12 19.37
CA ASP A 110 -0.52 16.48 19.35
C ASP A 110 -1.70 17.38 18.99
N LYS A 111 -2.31 17.99 20.01
CA LYS A 111 -3.21 19.13 19.86
C LYS A 111 -2.47 20.21 19.08
N GLY A 112 -2.51 20.15 17.76
CA GLY A 112 -1.76 21.04 16.91
C GLY A 112 -1.97 20.83 15.42
N LYS A 113 -1.01 21.28 14.62
CA LYS A 113 -1.05 21.40 13.15
C LYS A 113 -1.33 20.10 12.39
N ALA A 114 -1.05 18.93 12.98
CA ALA A 114 -1.32 17.61 12.39
C ALA A 114 -2.67 17.00 12.81
N GLU A 115 -3.47 17.68 13.63
CA GLU A 115 -4.73 17.15 14.16
C GLU A 115 -5.69 16.71 13.06
N ARG A 116 -5.89 17.54 12.02
CA ARG A 116 -6.76 17.20 10.87
C ARG A 116 -6.28 15.92 10.16
N LEU A 117 -4.98 15.77 9.94
CA LEU A 117 -4.40 14.57 9.32
C LEU A 117 -4.66 13.34 10.18
N MET A 118 -4.54 13.45 11.50
CA MET A 118 -4.81 12.34 12.41
C MET A 118 -6.27 11.91 12.40
N TYR A 119 -7.21 12.87 12.51
CA TYR A 119 -8.64 12.55 12.41
C TYR A 119 -9.02 11.98 11.06
N ALA A 120 -8.47 12.50 9.96
CA ALA A 120 -8.64 11.93 8.64
C ALA A 120 -8.11 10.49 8.57
N ALA A 121 -6.92 10.23 9.09
CA ALA A 121 -6.36 8.88 9.09
C ALA A 121 -7.23 7.88 9.86
N TYR A 122 -7.68 8.24 11.07
CA TYR A 122 -8.53 7.37 11.90
C TYR A 122 -9.95 7.17 11.32
N ASN A 123 -10.50 8.16 10.64
CA ASN A 123 -11.83 8.06 10.01
C ASN A 123 -11.77 7.59 8.54
N SER A 124 -10.64 7.09 8.10
CA SER A 124 -10.49 6.45 6.78
C SER A 124 -11.03 5.01 6.82
N LEU A 125 -11.57 4.54 5.69
CA LEU A 125 -12.18 3.21 5.56
C LEU A 125 -11.31 2.07 6.11
N ILE A 126 -10.00 2.15 5.95
CA ILE A 126 -9.05 1.13 6.40
C ILE A 126 -8.95 1.00 7.92
N ASN A 127 -9.37 2.04 8.65
CA ASN A 127 -9.37 2.12 10.11
C ASN A 127 -10.78 2.01 10.72
N LEU A 128 -11.81 1.73 9.95
CA LEU A 128 -13.16 1.52 10.47
C LEU A 128 -13.44 0.04 10.68
N ASP A 129 -14.31 -0.27 11.65
CA ASP A 129 -14.77 -1.62 11.91
C ASP A 129 -16.30 -1.71 11.82
N ALA A 130 -16.82 -2.94 11.87
CA ALA A 130 -18.24 -3.29 11.99
C ALA A 130 -19.13 -2.56 10.95
N ASP A 131 -20.23 -1.99 11.43
CA ASP A 131 -21.23 -1.36 10.58
C ASP A 131 -20.72 -0.11 9.85
N LEU A 132 -19.88 0.69 10.51
CA LEU A 132 -19.28 1.88 9.89
C LEU A 132 -18.43 1.52 8.67
N HIS A 133 -17.59 0.50 8.82
CA HIS A 133 -16.77 -0.02 7.71
C HIS A 133 -17.67 -0.57 6.59
N ARG A 134 -18.64 -1.42 6.94
CA ARG A 134 -19.53 -2.06 5.96
C ARG A 134 -20.31 -1.04 5.15
N ASP A 135 -20.92 -0.06 5.84
CA ASP A 135 -21.78 0.94 5.19
C ASP A 135 -20.98 1.83 4.24
N LEU A 136 -19.83 2.33 4.68
CA LEU A 136 -19.00 3.19 3.85
C LEU A 136 -18.36 2.41 2.68
N ARG A 137 -17.90 1.18 2.93
CA ARG A 137 -17.35 0.32 1.89
C ARG A 137 -18.37 -0.03 0.81
N THR A 138 -19.59 -0.34 1.20
CA THR A 138 -20.67 -0.71 0.26
C THR A 138 -20.98 0.45 -0.69
N GLN A 139 -21.04 1.68 -0.19
CA GLN A 139 -21.32 2.85 -1.01
C GLN A 139 -20.20 3.12 -2.03
N GLN A 140 -18.95 2.90 -1.67
CA GLN A 140 -17.80 3.13 -2.55
C GLN A 140 -17.56 1.98 -3.55
N ALA A 141 -18.08 0.79 -3.28
CA ALA A 141 -17.74 -0.44 -4.01
C ALA A 141 -18.08 -0.41 -5.51
N ALA A 142 -19.09 0.36 -5.92
CA ALA A 142 -19.55 0.41 -7.32
C ALA A 142 -18.43 0.80 -8.31
N PHE A 143 -17.51 1.67 -7.91
CA PHE A 143 -16.36 2.11 -8.71
C PHE A 143 -15.24 1.05 -8.82
N PHE A 144 -15.39 -0.06 -8.13
CA PHE A 144 -14.46 -1.18 -8.17
C PHE A 144 -15.09 -2.45 -8.76
N PHE A 145 -16.30 -2.34 -9.30
CA PHE A 145 -16.96 -3.45 -10.00
C PHE A 145 -16.56 -3.50 -11.48
N PRO A 146 -16.65 -4.68 -12.12
CA PRO A 146 -16.23 -4.88 -13.50
C PRO A 146 -16.82 -3.86 -14.49
N ALA A 147 -18.09 -3.49 -14.33
CA ALA A 147 -18.76 -2.56 -15.23
C ALA A 147 -18.07 -1.17 -15.29
N TYR A 148 -17.65 -0.64 -14.14
CA TYR A 148 -16.91 0.63 -14.13
C TYR A 148 -15.46 0.45 -14.61
N ILE A 149 -14.80 -0.64 -14.18
CA ILE A 149 -13.40 -0.92 -14.57
C ILE A 149 -13.27 -1.04 -16.08
N GLU A 150 -14.27 -1.60 -16.76
CA GLU A 150 -14.30 -1.68 -18.23
C GLU A 150 -14.20 -0.30 -18.88
N THR A 151 -14.84 0.73 -18.31
CA THR A 151 -14.78 2.10 -18.84
C THR A 151 -13.37 2.74 -18.75
N LEU A 152 -12.51 2.22 -17.89
CA LEU A 152 -11.13 2.70 -17.73
C LEU A 152 -10.17 2.13 -18.78
N LYS A 153 -10.48 0.97 -19.38
CA LYS A 153 -9.53 0.22 -20.22
C LYS A 153 -8.97 1.04 -21.38
N GLU A 154 -9.81 1.76 -22.09
CA GLU A 154 -9.37 2.53 -23.25
C GLU A 154 -8.39 3.64 -22.82
N LYS A 155 -8.73 4.38 -21.76
CA LYS A 155 -7.91 5.50 -21.26
C LYS A 155 -6.58 4.98 -20.70
N VAL A 156 -6.64 3.92 -19.89
CA VAL A 156 -5.46 3.25 -19.32
C VAL A 156 -4.57 2.72 -20.43
N GLY A 157 -5.17 2.11 -21.45
CA GLY A 157 -4.45 1.61 -22.63
C GLY A 157 -3.69 2.69 -23.35
N ARG A 158 -4.33 3.81 -23.70
CA ARG A 158 -3.65 4.96 -24.33
C ARG A 158 -2.50 5.49 -23.45
N LYS A 159 -2.74 5.64 -22.14
CA LYS A 159 -1.67 6.10 -21.24
C LYS A 159 -0.48 5.14 -21.20
N ILE A 160 -0.70 3.82 -21.25
CA ILE A 160 0.37 2.84 -21.32
C ILE A 160 1.19 3.06 -22.61
N ASP A 161 0.53 3.21 -23.77
CA ASP A 161 1.21 3.41 -25.05
C ASP A 161 2.06 4.70 -25.02
N ASP A 162 1.51 5.82 -24.51
CA ASP A 162 2.22 7.09 -24.35
C ASP A 162 3.48 6.94 -23.47
N LEU A 163 3.38 6.18 -22.37
CA LEU A 163 4.50 5.93 -21.46
C LEU A 163 5.58 5.07 -22.12
N LEU A 164 5.19 4.04 -22.88
CA LEU A 164 6.13 3.20 -23.62
C LEU A 164 6.83 4.00 -24.73
N ASP A 165 6.11 4.87 -25.44
CA ASP A 165 6.68 5.79 -26.44
C ASP A 165 7.69 6.73 -25.80
N ASN A 166 7.37 7.28 -24.63
CA ASN A 166 8.27 8.15 -23.90
C ASN A 166 9.56 7.41 -23.46
N MET A 167 9.42 6.19 -22.94
CA MET A 167 10.57 5.36 -22.56
C MET A 167 11.47 5.08 -23.77
N GLU A 168 10.88 4.74 -24.91
CA GLU A 168 11.65 4.43 -26.12
C GLU A 168 12.40 5.65 -26.66
N ARG A 169 11.80 6.86 -26.58
CA ARG A 169 12.47 8.12 -26.96
C ARG A 169 13.66 8.45 -26.06
N GLN A 170 13.61 8.08 -24.76
CA GLN A 170 14.70 8.38 -23.83
C GLN A 170 15.92 7.46 -23.96
N GLY A 171 15.80 6.36 -24.71
CA GLY A 171 16.92 5.51 -25.08
C GLY A 171 16.83 4.10 -24.50
N PRO A 172 17.89 3.27 -24.72
CA PRO A 172 17.84 1.85 -24.39
C PRO A 172 17.84 1.60 -22.87
N VAL A 173 18.42 2.47 -22.07
CA VAL A 173 18.47 2.34 -20.59
C VAL A 173 17.72 3.49 -19.95
N VAL A 174 16.68 3.14 -19.21
CA VAL A 174 15.77 4.12 -18.61
C VAL A 174 15.43 3.75 -17.16
N ASP A 175 14.93 4.74 -16.41
CA ASP A 175 14.38 4.51 -15.07
C ASP A 175 12.90 4.15 -15.18
N PHE A 176 12.61 2.85 -15.18
CA PHE A 176 11.25 2.32 -15.30
C PHE A 176 10.32 2.76 -14.16
N ALA A 177 10.85 2.87 -12.95
CA ALA A 177 10.05 3.31 -11.82
C ALA A 177 9.53 4.74 -12.03
N LYS A 178 10.38 5.65 -12.50
CA LYS A 178 10.03 7.06 -12.70
C LYS A 178 9.19 7.30 -13.94
N LEU A 179 9.51 6.60 -15.06
CA LEU A 179 8.88 6.89 -16.35
C LEU A 179 7.58 6.11 -16.57
N PHE A 180 7.38 5.00 -15.85
CA PHE A 180 6.24 4.13 -16.07
C PHE A 180 5.48 3.82 -14.78
N SER A 181 6.19 3.24 -13.78
CA SER A 181 5.50 2.63 -12.63
C SER A 181 4.82 3.65 -11.72
N ILE A 182 5.32 4.88 -11.61
CA ILE A 182 4.69 5.99 -10.87
C ILE A 182 3.53 6.58 -11.67
N GLU A 183 3.72 6.77 -12.96
CA GLU A 183 2.81 7.51 -13.82
C GLU A 183 1.47 6.78 -14.07
N LEU A 184 1.52 5.47 -14.33
CA LEU A 184 0.34 4.70 -14.69
C LEU A 184 -0.70 4.61 -13.57
N PRO A 185 -0.35 4.24 -12.32
CA PRO A 185 -1.32 4.19 -11.22
C PRO A 185 -1.88 5.56 -10.87
N MET A 186 -1.03 6.60 -10.94
CA MET A 186 -1.43 7.98 -10.71
C MET A 186 -2.47 8.45 -11.71
N PHE A 187 -2.21 8.23 -12.99
CA PHE A 187 -3.17 8.54 -14.04
C PHE A 187 -4.51 7.85 -13.81
N THR A 188 -4.48 6.53 -13.53
CA THR A 188 -5.70 5.75 -13.29
C THR A 188 -6.48 6.25 -12.09
N LEU A 189 -5.78 6.60 -11.01
CA LEU A 189 -6.40 7.17 -9.81
C LEU A 189 -7.08 8.50 -10.11
N CYS A 190 -6.42 9.41 -10.82
CA CYS A 190 -7.00 10.70 -11.20
C CYS A 190 -8.24 10.55 -12.09
N GLU A 191 -8.23 9.58 -13.04
CA GLU A 191 -9.40 9.25 -13.85
C GLU A 191 -10.58 8.77 -13.00
N MET A 192 -10.33 7.88 -12.02
CA MET A 192 -11.37 7.37 -11.13
C MET A 192 -11.94 8.45 -10.21
N LEU A 193 -11.10 9.38 -9.75
CA LEU A 193 -11.50 10.49 -8.90
C LEU A 193 -12.20 11.61 -9.68
N GLY A 194 -12.08 11.63 -11.01
CA GLY A 194 -12.58 12.73 -11.83
C GLY A 194 -11.80 14.03 -11.59
N VAL A 195 -10.50 13.94 -11.30
CA VAL A 195 -9.59 15.07 -11.15
C VAL A 195 -9.26 15.65 -12.52
N ASP A 196 -9.41 16.95 -12.67
CA ASP A 196 -9.10 17.65 -13.90
C ASP A 196 -7.58 17.60 -14.19
N GLU A 197 -7.19 17.58 -15.46
CA GLU A 197 -5.79 17.32 -15.87
C GLU A 197 -4.81 18.34 -15.29
N GLU A 198 -5.22 19.59 -15.17
CA GLU A 198 -4.44 20.70 -14.62
C GLU A 198 -4.08 20.51 -13.13
N ASP A 199 -4.91 19.77 -12.36
CA ASP A 199 -4.73 19.56 -10.93
C ASP A 199 -3.88 18.31 -10.62
N ARG A 200 -3.60 17.45 -11.61
CA ARG A 200 -2.89 16.17 -11.41
C ARG A 200 -1.47 16.33 -10.87
N ALA A 201 -0.81 17.42 -11.27
CA ALA A 201 0.55 17.71 -10.78
C ALA A 201 0.57 17.97 -9.26
N ASP A 202 -0.47 18.63 -8.74
CA ASP A 202 -0.57 18.85 -7.29
C ASP A 202 -0.86 17.57 -6.53
N ILE A 203 -1.70 16.66 -7.06
CA ILE A 203 -1.91 15.34 -6.46
C ILE A 203 -0.59 14.57 -6.33
N ILE A 204 0.23 14.53 -7.39
CA ILE A 204 1.55 13.87 -7.38
C ILE A 204 2.45 14.47 -6.30
N LYS A 205 2.46 15.80 -6.19
CA LYS A 205 3.25 16.51 -5.18
C LYS A 205 2.79 16.18 -3.76
N TRP A 206 1.49 16.17 -3.49
CA TRP A 206 0.95 15.84 -2.17
C TRP A 206 1.30 14.43 -1.76
N MET A 207 1.19 13.47 -2.67
CA MET A 207 1.57 12.08 -2.42
C MET A 207 3.05 11.95 -2.06
N HIS A 208 3.93 12.60 -2.81
CA HIS A 208 5.36 12.58 -2.52
C HIS A 208 5.66 13.05 -1.09
N TYR A 209 5.00 14.12 -0.63
CA TYR A 209 5.20 14.61 0.74
C TYR A 209 4.58 13.68 1.79
N LEU A 210 3.44 13.04 1.50
CA LEU A 210 2.85 12.03 2.39
C LEU A 210 3.76 10.79 2.53
N GLU A 211 4.42 10.37 1.46
CA GLU A 211 5.42 9.28 1.49
C GLU A 211 6.65 9.63 2.35
N LEU A 212 7.07 10.88 2.36
CA LEU A 212 8.21 11.35 3.16
C LEU A 212 7.87 11.55 4.64
N ALA A 213 6.60 11.77 4.99
CA ALA A 213 6.18 12.07 6.35
C ALA A 213 6.63 11.03 7.40
N PRO A 214 6.55 9.70 7.17
CA PRO A 214 7.05 8.70 8.11
C PRO A 214 8.55 8.82 8.36
N GLN A 215 9.34 9.20 7.35
CA GLN A 215 10.79 9.40 7.49
C GLN A 215 11.10 10.64 8.36
N PHE A 216 10.32 11.71 8.21
CA PHE A 216 10.45 12.89 9.06
C PHE A 216 10.13 12.57 10.53
N ILE A 217 9.09 11.80 10.78
CA ILE A 217 8.70 11.40 12.15
C ILE A 217 9.78 10.49 12.79
N THR A 218 10.37 9.58 12.02
CA THR A 218 11.34 8.60 12.54
C THR A 218 12.78 9.12 12.60
N HIS A 219 13.15 10.00 11.67
CA HIS A 219 14.51 10.53 11.52
C HIS A 219 14.53 12.06 11.26
N PRO A 220 13.98 12.88 12.18
CA PRO A 220 13.79 14.32 11.96
C PRO A 220 15.09 15.05 11.62
N PHE A 221 16.19 14.77 12.33
CA PHE A 221 17.48 15.41 12.07
C PHE A 221 18.03 15.13 10.68
N ARG A 222 17.92 13.88 10.20
CA ARG A 222 18.39 13.52 8.86
C ARG A 222 17.57 14.22 7.78
N MET A 223 16.25 14.28 7.97
CA MET A 223 15.35 14.96 7.04
C MET A 223 15.57 16.47 7.05
N LEU A 224 15.77 17.10 8.21
CA LEU A 224 16.07 18.52 8.31
C LEU A 224 17.42 18.90 7.67
N LEU A 225 18.41 18.01 7.74
CA LEU A 225 19.69 18.21 7.04
C LEU A 225 19.54 18.08 5.53
N ALA A 226 18.68 17.15 5.06
CA ALA A 226 18.44 16.94 3.63
C ALA A 226 17.50 18.00 3.04
N GLU A 227 16.48 18.41 3.78
CA GLU A 227 15.46 19.37 3.38
C GLU A 227 15.01 20.23 4.57
N PRO A 228 15.74 21.29 4.93
CA PRO A 228 15.45 22.13 6.10
C PRO A 228 14.06 22.76 6.08
N SER A 229 13.51 23.01 4.90
CA SER A 229 12.17 23.58 4.71
C SER A 229 11.02 22.57 4.81
N PHE A 230 11.32 21.28 4.95
CA PHE A 230 10.30 20.21 4.95
C PHE A 230 9.13 20.45 5.92
N PRO A 231 9.32 20.81 7.20
CA PRO A 231 8.19 20.99 8.12
C PRO A 231 7.22 22.08 7.67
N PHE A 232 7.73 23.22 7.17
CA PHE A 232 6.90 24.33 6.69
C PHE A 232 6.19 23.98 5.39
N ARG A 233 6.90 23.31 4.48
CA ARG A 233 6.31 22.83 3.22
C ARG A 233 5.26 21.76 3.47
N PHE A 234 5.52 20.81 4.39
CA PHE A 234 4.61 19.75 4.71
C PHE A 234 3.29 20.27 5.28
N GLU A 235 3.34 21.26 6.19
CA GLU A 235 2.15 21.91 6.71
C GLU A 235 1.32 22.58 5.60
N LYS A 236 1.99 23.32 4.72
CA LYS A 236 1.33 23.95 3.56
C LYS A 236 0.72 22.90 2.63
N ILE A 237 1.42 21.83 2.34
CA ILE A 237 0.97 20.72 1.49
C ILE A 237 -0.27 20.06 2.07
N LEU A 238 -0.30 19.77 3.37
CA LEU A 238 -1.48 19.21 4.03
C LEU A 238 -2.68 20.15 3.95
N HIS A 239 -2.44 21.45 4.19
CA HIS A 239 -3.48 22.46 4.05
C HIS A 239 -4.04 22.51 2.63
N ASP A 240 -3.19 22.62 1.62
CA ASP A 240 -3.56 22.69 0.21
C ASP A 240 -4.34 21.42 -0.22
N MET A 241 -3.85 20.23 0.17
CA MET A 241 -4.48 18.94 -0.12
C MET A 241 -5.88 18.81 0.47
N PHE A 242 -6.06 19.12 1.74
CA PHE A 242 -7.39 19.04 2.37
C PHE A 242 -8.33 20.13 1.88
N SER A 243 -7.82 21.34 1.62
CA SER A 243 -8.64 22.43 1.06
C SER A 243 -9.11 22.12 -0.36
N TYR A 244 -8.27 21.46 -1.16
CA TYR A 244 -8.65 20.98 -2.48
C TYR A 244 -9.75 19.91 -2.37
N GLY A 245 -9.55 18.89 -1.55
CA GLY A 245 -10.54 17.83 -1.33
C GLY A 245 -11.91 18.38 -0.89
N GLU A 246 -11.90 19.30 0.08
CA GLU A 246 -13.10 19.98 0.56
C GLU A 246 -13.82 20.75 -0.55
N ARG A 247 -13.08 21.55 -1.34
CA ARG A 247 -13.62 22.32 -2.46
C ARG A 247 -14.24 21.41 -3.53
N VAL A 248 -13.53 20.36 -3.94
CA VAL A 248 -13.99 19.44 -4.98
C VAL A 248 -15.19 18.64 -4.51
N MET A 249 -15.21 18.15 -3.27
CA MET A 249 -16.36 17.44 -2.74
C MET A 249 -17.59 18.35 -2.60
N ALA A 250 -17.40 19.61 -2.19
CA ALA A 250 -18.49 20.58 -2.15
C ALA A 250 -19.05 20.88 -3.54
N ASP A 251 -18.20 20.90 -4.58
CA ASP A 251 -18.65 20.97 -5.97
C ASP A 251 -19.43 19.73 -6.39
N ARG A 252 -18.96 18.51 -6.06
CA ARG A 252 -19.62 17.24 -6.40
C ARG A 252 -20.98 17.05 -5.73
N ILE A 253 -21.23 17.66 -4.59
CA ILE A 253 -22.57 17.71 -3.98
C ILE A 253 -23.53 18.53 -4.84
N LYS A 254 -23.06 19.64 -5.41
CA LYS A 254 -23.88 20.55 -6.23
C LYS A 254 -23.97 20.09 -7.69
N ASN A 255 -22.87 19.60 -8.21
CA ASN A 255 -22.66 19.22 -9.60
C ASN A 255 -22.14 17.78 -9.68
N PRO A 256 -22.99 16.76 -9.46
CA PRO A 256 -22.54 15.36 -9.44
C PRO A 256 -22.01 14.93 -10.81
N ARG A 257 -20.89 14.17 -10.80
CA ARG A 257 -20.28 13.54 -11.99
C ARG A 257 -20.26 12.02 -11.80
N GLN A 258 -19.94 11.28 -12.85
CA GLN A 258 -19.74 9.84 -12.77
C GLN A 258 -18.31 9.52 -12.29
N ASP A 259 -17.97 9.95 -11.08
CA ASP A 259 -16.65 9.77 -10.47
C ASP A 259 -16.76 9.33 -9.01
N LEU A 260 -15.65 8.79 -8.48
CA LEU A 260 -15.59 8.30 -7.12
C LEU A 260 -15.73 9.42 -6.08
N LEU A 261 -15.28 10.65 -6.40
CA LEU A 261 -15.44 11.80 -5.51
C LEU A 261 -16.91 12.18 -5.31
N THR A 262 -17.75 12.08 -6.35
CA THR A 262 -19.20 12.27 -6.22
C THR A 262 -19.82 11.28 -5.23
N THR A 263 -19.42 10.00 -5.31
CA THR A 263 -19.90 8.97 -4.38
C THR A 263 -19.46 9.23 -2.95
N ILE A 264 -18.21 9.63 -2.74
CA ILE A 264 -17.69 9.96 -1.41
C ILE A 264 -18.40 11.18 -0.83
N ALA A 265 -18.53 12.25 -1.63
CA ALA A 265 -19.15 13.50 -1.21
C ALA A 265 -20.62 13.35 -0.79
N ASN A 266 -21.33 12.40 -1.42
CA ASN A 266 -22.74 12.12 -1.14
C ASN A 266 -22.95 10.88 -0.24
N ALA A 267 -21.87 10.26 0.26
CA ALA A 267 -21.98 9.12 1.14
C ALA A 267 -22.57 9.49 2.51
N THR A 268 -23.24 8.52 3.12
CA THR A 268 -23.93 8.69 4.41
C THR A 268 -23.51 7.62 5.40
N LEU A 269 -23.61 7.96 6.69
CA LEU A 269 -23.61 6.99 7.78
C LEU A 269 -25.00 6.95 8.41
N GLY A 270 -25.72 5.85 8.19
CA GLY A 270 -27.14 5.80 8.41
C GLY A 270 -27.86 6.81 7.49
N ALA A 271 -28.71 7.69 8.04
CA ALA A 271 -29.41 8.72 7.29
C ALA A 271 -28.69 10.09 7.25
N LYS A 272 -27.48 10.20 7.79
CA LYS A 272 -26.75 11.48 7.92
C LYS A 272 -25.58 11.56 6.92
N PRO A 273 -25.36 12.71 6.28
CA PRO A 273 -24.14 12.95 5.48
C PRO A 273 -22.89 12.72 6.34
N LEU A 274 -21.79 12.33 5.67
CA LEU A 274 -20.50 12.17 6.33
C LEU A 274 -20.05 13.51 6.94
N SER A 275 -19.46 13.43 8.15
CA SER A 275 -18.77 14.60 8.71
C SER A 275 -17.47 14.85 7.93
N GLN A 276 -16.92 16.08 8.06
CA GLN A 276 -15.70 16.47 7.35
C GLN A 276 -14.53 15.51 7.59
N SER A 277 -14.39 14.98 8.79
CA SER A 277 -13.30 14.05 9.12
C SER A 277 -13.38 12.71 8.35
N TYR A 278 -14.58 12.21 8.05
CA TYR A 278 -14.76 11.02 7.18
C TYR A 278 -14.52 11.34 5.71
N LEU A 279 -14.93 12.52 5.25
CA LEU A 279 -14.62 13.00 3.90
C LEU A 279 -13.11 13.14 3.72
N ASP A 280 -12.44 13.81 4.65
CA ASP A 280 -10.98 13.96 4.69
C ASP A 280 -10.28 12.59 4.75
N GLY A 281 -10.82 11.65 5.54
CA GLY A 281 -10.31 10.29 5.67
C GLY A 281 -10.43 9.48 4.37
N SER A 282 -11.54 9.59 3.68
CA SER A 282 -11.75 8.95 2.38
C SER A 282 -10.82 9.54 1.32
N TRP A 283 -10.69 10.87 1.28
CA TRP A 283 -9.77 11.58 0.40
C TRP A 283 -8.32 11.15 0.62
N LEU A 284 -7.85 11.22 1.86
CA LEU A 284 -6.50 10.84 2.25
C LEU A 284 -6.18 9.39 1.89
N LEU A 285 -7.10 8.46 2.20
CA LEU A 285 -6.90 7.04 1.95
C LEU A 285 -6.75 6.73 0.46
N ILE A 286 -7.62 7.31 -0.38
CA ILE A 286 -7.61 7.00 -1.81
C ILE A 286 -6.35 7.53 -2.48
N ILE A 287 -5.92 8.76 -2.14
CA ILE A 287 -4.66 9.31 -2.63
C ILE A 287 -3.49 8.41 -2.22
N PHE A 288 -3.45 7.99 -0.96
CA PHE A 288 -2.34 7.22 -0.42
C PHE A 288 -2.30 5.78 -0.93
N ALA A 289 -3.45 5.08 -1.00
CA ALA A 289 -3.50 3.65 -1.28
C ALA A 289 -3.34 3.29 -2.76
N GLY A 290 -3.73 4.18 -3.67
CA GLY A 290 -3.90 3.84 -5.09
C GLY A 290 -2.61 3.79 -5.91
N ASN A 291 -1.53 4.42 -5.46
CA ASN A 291 -0.31 4.58 -6.25
C ASN A 291 0.81 3.61 -5.85
N ASP A 292 1.28 3.69 -4.61
CA ASP A 292 2.51 3.03 -4.19
C ASP A 292 2.50 1.52 -4.32
N THR A 293 1.35 0.90 -4.07
CA THR A 293 1.20 -0.55 -4.14
C THR A 293 1.33 -1.07 -5.58
N THR A 294 0.65 -0.43 -6.53
CA THR A 294 0.70 -0.81 -7.95
C THR A 294 2.05 -0.44 -8.56
N ARG A 295 2.63 0.71 -8.23
CA ARG A 295 3.99 1.11 -8.62
C ARG A 295 5.02 0.05 -8.28
N ASN A 296 5.00 -0.43 -7.03
CA ASN A 296 5.95 -1.42 -6.57
C ASN A 296 5.71 -2.81 -7.18
N SER A 297 4.45 -3.15 -7.44
CA SER A 297 4.09 -4.38 -8.16
C SER A 297 4.62 -4.37 -9.59
N LEU A 298 4.44 -3.26 -10.32
CA LEU A 298 4.99 -3.07 -11.67
C LEU A 298 6.51 -3.19 -11.67
N SER A 299 7.21 -2.42 -10.84
CA SER A 299 8.67 -2.45 -10.78
C SER A 299 9.23 -3.81 -10.33
N GLY A 300 8.60 -4.42 -9.33
CA GLY A 300 9.01 -5.72 -8.80
C GLY A 300 8.83 -6.85 -9.81
N THR A 301 7.80 -6.80 -10.64
CA THR A 301 7.56 -7.81 -11.69
C THR A 301 8.66 -7.78 -12.76
N ILE A 302 9.12 -6.60 -13.21
CA ILE A 302 10.25 -6.50 -14.16
C ILE A 302 11.50 -7.17 -13.59
N ARG A 303 11.75 -6.97 -12.27
CA ARG A 303 12.87 -7.62 -11.62
C ARG A 303 12.71 -9.14 -11.61
N LEU A 304 11.54 -9.64 -11.23
CA LEU A 304 11.24 -11.09 -11.22
C LEU A 304 11.37 -11.70 -12.62
N LEU A 305 10.85 -11.07 -13.68
CA LEU A 305 11.01 -11.54 -15.05
C LEU A 305 12.47 -11.52 -15.54
N THR A 306 13.34 -10.73 -14.90
CA THR A 306 14.78 -10.74 -15.16
C THR A 306 15.49 -11.84 -14.40
N GLU A 307 15.12 -12.07 -13.15
CA GLU A 307 15.69 -13.10 -12.27
C GLU A 307 15.27 -14.52 -12.67
N PHE A 308 14.07 -14.66 -13.27
CA PHE A 308 13.46 -15.93 -13.70
C PHE A 308 13.14 -15.89 -15.21
N PRO A 309 14.17 -15.96 -16.08
CA PRO A 309 14.01 -15.79 -17.54
C PRO A 309 13.15 -16.89 -18.19
N GLU A 310 13.10 -18.09 -17.62
CA GLU A 310 12.23 -19.17 -18.07
C GLU A 310 10.74 -18.82 -17.89
N GLN A 311 10.38 -18.20 -16.79
CA GLN A 311 9.01 -17.74 -16.56
C GLN A 311 8.63 -16.60 -17.50
N ARG A 312 9.58 -15.70 -17.80
CA ARG A 312 9.37 -14.68 -18.84
C ARG A 312 9.14 -15.31 -20.21
N GLN A 313 9.92 -16.34 -20.60
CA GLN A 313 9.74 -17.01 -21.88
C GLN A 313 8.36 -17.66 -21.98
N MET A 314 7.88 -18.31 -20.91
CA MET A 314 6.53 -18.89 -20.90
C MET A 314 5.45 -17.85 -21.21
N VAL A 315 5.55 -16.64 -20.65
CA VAL A 315 4.58 -15.56 -20.91
C VAL A 315 4.70 -15.00 -22.32
N LEU A 316 5.92 -14.98 -22.90
CA LEU A 316 6.12 -14.58 -24.30
C LEU A 316 5.54 -15.61 -25.26
N ASP A 317 5.62 -16.89 -24.93
CA ASP A 317 5.07 -17.98 -25.73
C ASP A 317 3.54 -18.08 -25.60
N ASP A 318 3.00 -17.79 -24.41
CA ASP A 318 1.56 -17.77 -24.13
C ASP A 318 1.17 -16.52 -23.31
N PRO A 319 0.73 -15.44 -23.96
CA PRO A 319 0.29 -14.22 -23.27
C PRO A 319 -0.92 -14.39 -22.33
N LEU A 320 -1.68 -15.48 -22.45
CA LEU A 320 -2.79 -15.77 -21.52
C LEU A 320 -2.29 -16.03 -20.08
N LEU A 321 -1.02 -16.37 -19.93
CA LEU A 321 -0.37 -16.54 -18.64
C LEU A 321 -0.11 -15.22 -17.87
N ILE A 322 -0.28 -14.04 -18.48
CA ILE A 322 -0.02 -12.74 -17.86
C ILE A 322 -0.84 -12.54 -16.58
N GLU A 323 -2.07 -13.04 -16.53
CA GLU A 323 -2.91 -12.93 -15.34
C GLU A 323 -2.32 -13.77 -14.17
N ARG A 324 -1.93 -15.01 -14.45
CA ARG A 324 -1.27 -15.89 -13.47
C ARG A 324 0.08 -15.34 -13.03
N MET A 325 0.87 -14.83 -13.99
CA MET A 325 2.12 -14.12 -13.73
C MET A 325 1.91 -12.93 -12.78
N SER A 326 0.85 -12.15 -12.99
CA SER A 326 0.55 -10.99 -12.14
C SER A 326 0.22 -11.40 -10.70
N HIS A 327 -0.53 -12.48 -10.50
CA HIS A 327 -0.81 -13.03 -9.17
C HIS A 327 0.47 -13.53 -8.47
N GLU A 328 1.31 -14.29 -9.19
CA GLU A 328 2.57 -14.77 -8.61
C GLU A 328 3.54 -13.63 -8.30
N ALA A 329 3.58 -12.61 -9.15
CA ALA A 329 4.37 -11.41 -8.91
C ALA A 329 3.88 -10.66 -7.66
N LEU A 330 2.56 -10.48 -7.49
CA LEU A 330 1.97 -9.90 -6.30
C LEU A 330 2.33 -10.69 -5.04
N ARG A 331 2.30 -12.03 -5.10
CA ARG A 331 2.74 -12.89 -4.01
C ARG A 331 4.19 -12.62 -3.62
N MET A 332 5.08 -12.61 -4.60
CA MET A 332 6.54 -12.47 -4.41
C MET A 332 6.95 -11.07 -3.96
N VAL A 333 6.32 -10.03 -4.53
CA VAL A 333 6.61 -8.63 -4.23
C VAL A 333 6.00 -8.23 -2.88
N SER A 334 4.75 -8.63 -2.61
CA SER A 334 3.99 -8.24 -1.42
C SER A 334 4.14 -6.74 -1.14
N PRO A 335 3.58 -5.85 -1.99
CA PRO A 335 3.88 -4.42 -1.95
C PRO A 335 3.49 -3.77 -0.61
N VAL A 336 2.36 -4.14 -0.01
CA VAL A 336 2.06 -3.84 1.39
C VAL A 336 2.75 -4.89 2.24
N MET A 337 3.70 -4.47 3.05
CA MET A 337 4.51 -5.39 3.85
C MET A 337 3.81 -5.84 5.10
N HIS A 338 3.02 -4.97 5.73
CA HIS A 338 2.28 -5.30 6.94
C HIS A 338 0.98 -4.50 7.08
N MET A 339 0.09 -5.02 7.91
CA MET A 339 -1.02 -4.28 8.51
C MET A 339 -1.08 -4.56 10.01
N ARG A 340 -1.66 -3.62 10.77
CA ARG A 340 -1.81 -3.71 12.22
C ARG A 340 -3.27 -3.99 12.59
N ARG A 341 -3.42 -4.71 13.69
CA ARG A 341 -4.67 -4.79 14.47
C ARG A 341 -4.37 -4.54 15.94
N THR A 342 -5.42 -4.32 16.72
CA THR A 342 -5.33 -4.24 18.18
C THR A 342 -6.27 -5.27 18.76
N ALA A 343 -5.80 -6.10 19.69
CA ALA A 343 -6.63 -7.08 20.41
C ALA A 343 -7.65 -6.35 21.29
N MET A 344 -8.93 -6.66 21.16
CA MET A 344 -10.03 -6.04 21.92
C MET A 344 -10.33 -6.78 23.21
N GLU A 345 -9.80 -7.99 23.35
CA GLU A 345 -9.91 -8.86 24.53
C GLU A 345 -8.65 -9.72 24.63
N ASP A 346 -8.46 -10.38 25.76
CA ASP A 346 -7.42 -11.41 25.90
C ASP A 346 -7.73 -12.54 24.94
N THR A 347 -6.74 -12.90 24.12
CA THR A 347 -6.90 -13.91 23.05
C THR A 347 -5.60 -14.68 22.84
N GLU A 348 -5.59 -15.57 21.86
CA GLU A 348 -4.44 -16.40 21.52
C GLU A 348 -4.24 -16.48 20.01
N ILE A 349 -2.96 -16.50 19.59
CA ILE A 349 -2.56 -16.76 18.18
C ILE A 349 -1.48 -17.83 18.22
N ALA A 350 -1.74 -18.98 17.60
CA ALA A 350 -0.79 -20.10 17.52
C ALA A 350 -0.19 -20.52 18.88
N GLY A 351 -1.00 -20.58 19.93
CA GLY A 351 -0.57 -20.93 21.29
C GLY A 351 0.05 -19.76 22.09
N GLN A 352 0.24 -18.60 21.46
CA GLN A 352 0.77 -17.41 22.11
C GLN A 352 -0.36 -16.52 22.63
N ARG A 353 -0.40 -16.29 23.97
CA ARG A 353 -1.34 -15.35 24.58
C ARG A 353 -1.05 -13.92 24.11
N ILE A 354 -2.11 -13.23 23.72
CA ILE A 354 -2.14 -11.81 23.35
C ILE A 354 -3.09 -11.12 24.32
N ALA A 355 -2.62 -10.15 25.07
CA ALA A 355 -3.47 -9.43 26.00
C ALA A 355 -4.32 -8.36 25.28
N LYS A 356 -5.44 -8.01 25.88
CA LYS A 356 -6.25 -6.87 25.46
C LYS A 356 -5.38 -5.63 25.28
N ASP A 357 -5.72 -4.81 24.26
CA ASP A 357 -5.04 -3.57 23.85
C ASP A 357 -3.64 -3.77 23.24
N GLU A 358 -3.17 -5.00 23.07
CA GLU A 358 -1.91 -5.26 22.42
C GLU A 358 -2.00 -5.19 20.90
N LYS A 359 -0.90 -4.71 20.31
CA LYS A 359 -0.76 -4.54 18.87
C LYS A 359 -0.33 -5.86 18.23
N VAL A 360 -1.00 -6.23 17.15
CA VAL A 360 -0.69 -7.39 16.32
C VAL A 360 -0.35 -6.90 14.92
N ILE A 361 0.85 -7.18 14.44
CA ILE A 361 1.32 -6.85 13.10
C ILE A 361 1.37 -8.12 12.26
N MET A 362 0.61 -8.13 11.19
CA MET A 362 0.56 -9.19 10.20
C MET A 362 1.56 -8.90 9.08
N TRP A 363 2.56 -9.78 8.87
CA TRP A 363 3.58 -9.61 7.84
C TRP A 363 3.21 -10.37 6.57
N TYR A 364 2.63 -9.68 5.60
CA TYR A 364 2.15 -10.29 4.35
C TYR A 364 3.26 -10.91 3.51
N GLY A 365 4.44 -10.25 3.41
CA GLY A 365 5.58 -10.80 2.70
C GLY A 365 6.10 -12.10 3.31
N ALA A 366 5.98 -12.24 4.63
CA ALA A 366 6.29 -13.50 5.32
C ALA A 366 5.24 -14.58 5.07
N ALA A 367 3.96 -14.25 5.20
CA ALA A 367 2.83 -15.16 4.97
C ALA A 367 2.76 -15.64 3.52
N ASN A 368 3.03 -14.77 2.55
CA ASN A 368 3.08 -15.11 1.13
C ASN A 368 4.27 -15.99 0.74
N ARG A 369 5.19 -16.24 1.67
CA ARG A 369 6.32 -17.18 1.51
C ARG A 369 6.25 -18.33 2.52
N ASP A 370 5.05 -18.64 2.99
CA ASP A 370 4.84 -19.80 3.86
C ASP A 370 4.85 -21.09 3.05
N PRO A 371 5.81 -22.02 3.29
CA PRO A 371 5.91 -23.24 2.50
C PRO A 371 4.76 -24.21 2.74
N SER A 372 4.01 -24.07 3.84
CA SER A 372 2.82 -24.88 4.10
C SER A 372 1.71 -24.60 3.10
N VAL A 373 1.70 -23.40 2.47
CA VAL A 373 0.70 -23.00 1.46
C VAL A 373 1.34 -22.90 0.08
N PHE A 374 2.55 -22.36 -0.02
CA PHE A 374 3.27 -22.16 -1.28
C PHE A 374 4.55 -23.01 -1.31
N PRO A 375 4.49 -24.27 -1.78
CA PRO A 375 5.69 -25.08 -1.94
C PRO A 375 6.75 -24.32 -2.75
N ASP A 376 8.03 -24.44 -2.37
CA ASP A 376 9.10 -23.67 -2.99
C ASP A 376 8.81 -22.13 -3.02
N PRO A 377 8.57 -21.50 -1.86
CA PRO A 377 7.95 -20.17 -1.81
C PRO A 377 8.85 -19.05 -2.34
N ASP A 378 10.15 -19.28 -2.45
CA ASP A 378 11.14 -18.31 -2.93
C ASP A 378 11.34 -18.37 -4.46
N ASN A 379 10.79 -19.38 -5.13
CA ASN A 379 10.77 -19.49 -6.57
C ASN A 379 9.54 -18.79 -7.16
N PHE A 380 9.79 -17.98 -8.21
CA PHE A 380 8.74 -17.39 -9.03
C PHE A 380 8.19 -18.45 -9.98
N ASN A 381 6.98 -18.92 -9.74
CA ASN A 381 6.34 -19.98 -10.51
C ASN A 381 4.87 -19.65 -10.74
N MET A 382 4.54 -19.10 -11.90
CA MET A 382 3.15 -18.74 -12.24
C MET A 382 2.23 -19.95 -12.46
N MET A 383 2.77 -21.16 -12.56
CA MET A 383 1.99 -22.39 -12.76
C MET A 383 1.52 -23.04 -11.45
N ARG A 384 1.72 -22.38 -10.30
CA ARG A 384 1.19 -22.87 -9.00
C ARG A 384 -0.34 -23.02 -9.06
N ASP A 385 -0.86 -24.12 -8.57
CA ASP A 385 -2.32 -24.35 -8.50
C ASP A 385 -3.04 -23.34 -7.60
N ASN A 386 -2.33 -22.75 -6.66
CA ASN A 386 -2.87 -21.83 -5.66
C ASN A 386 -2.35 -20.38 -5.83
N VAL A 387 -1.97 -19.98 -7.03
CA VAL A 387 -1.35 -18.68 -7.32
C VAL A 387 -2.18 -17.48 -6.83
N GLU A 388 -3.51 -17.61 -6.80
CA GLU A 388 -4.44 -16.56 -6.36
C GLU A 388 -4.62 -16.48 -4.83
N LYS A 389 -4.12 -17.48 -4.08
CA LYS A 389 -4.32 -17.53 -2.62
C LYS A 389 -3.43 -16.54 -1.84
N HIS A 390 -2.59 -15.76 -2.52
CA HIS A 390 -1.71 -14.81 -1.84
C HIS A 390 -2.49 -13.75 -1.05
N LEU A 391 -1.87 -13.26 0.04
CA LEU A 391 -2.43 -12.23 0.92
C LEU A 391 -1.94 -10.80 0.57
N ALA A 392 -1.44 -10.57 -0.65
CA ALA A 392 -0.97 -9.26 -1.07
C ALA A 392 -2.09 -8.19 -1.11
N PHE A 393 -3.35 -8.62 -1.21
CA PHE A 393 -4.54 -7.77 -1.12
C PHE A 393 -5.22 -7.83 0.25
N GLY A 394 -4.60 -8.44 1.26
CA GLY A 394 -5.25 -8.75 2.52
C GLY A 394 -6.36 -9.81 2.39
N HIS A 395 -7.08 -10.06 3.47
CA HIS A 395 -8.17 -11.03 3.55
C HIS A 395 -9.34 -10.47 4.38
N GLY A 396 -10.47 -11.19 4.43
CA GLY A 396 -11.62 -10.81 5.24
C GLY A 396 -12.28 -9.49 4.81
N VAL A 397 -12.87 -8.80 5.77
CA VAL A 397 -13.68 -7.58 5.53
C VAL A 397 -12.85 -6.42 4.99
N HIS A 398 -11.57 -6.34 5.32
CA HIS A 398 -10.64 -5.32 4.86
C HIS A 398 -9.87 -5.69 3.58
N ARG A 399 -10.21 -6.79 2.91
CA ARG A 399 -9.59 -7.13 1.62
C ARG A 399 -9.62 -5.92 0.68
N CYS A 400 -8.50 -5.65 0.01
CA CYS A 400 -8.31 -4.48 -0.84
C CYS A 400 -9.51 -4.22 -1.77
N LEU A 401 -10.09 -3.03 -1.67
CA LEU A 401 -11.21 -2.61 -2.51
C LEU A 401 -10.78 -2.43 -3.97
N GLY A 402 -9.55 -1.90 -4.18
CA GLY A 402 -8.97 -1.62 -5.49
C GLY A 402 -8.30 -2.82 -6.18
N ASN A 403 -8.44 -4.05 -5.67
CA ASN A 403 -7.71 -5.22 -6.19
C ASN A 403 -7.90 -5.44 -7.70
N ARG A 404 -9.13 -5.27 -8.21
CA ARG A 404 -9.44 -5.44 -9.65
C ARG A 404 -8.83 -4.34 -10.51
N VAL A 405 -8.75 -3.11 -10.00
CA VAL A 405 -8.10 -2.00 -10.72
C VAL A 405 -6.59 -2.26 -10.80
N ALA A 406 -5.97 -2.71 -9.72
CA ALA A 406 -4.55 -3.07 -9.72
C ALA A 406 -4.27 -4.24 -10.69
N GLN A 407 -5.09 -5.28 -10.68
CA GLN A 407 -4.97 -6.41 -11.62
C GLN A 407 -5.14 -5.97 -13.07
N LEU A 408 -6.12 -5.11 -13.37
CA LEU A 408 -6.29 -4.54 -14.72
C LEU A 408 -5.01 -3.81 -15.18
N GLN A 409 -4.48 -2.94 -14.34
CA GLN A 409 -3.27 -2.17 -14.67
C GLN A 409 -2.07 -3.09 -14.90
N LEU A 410 -1.85 -4.08 -14.04
CA LEU A 410 -0.76 -5.04 -14.20
C LEU A 410 -0.91 -5.84 -15.50
N LYS A 411 -2.09 -6.38 -15.76
CA LYS A 411 -2.37 -7.16 -16.97
C LYS A 411 -2.10 -6.32 -18.21
N MET A 412 -2.79 -5.19 -18.37
CA MET A 412 -2.66 -4.35 -19.56
C MET A 412 -1.24 -3.79 -19.76
N ALA A 413 -0.55 -3.45 -18.65
CA ALA A 413 0.83 -2.98 -18.73
C ALA A 413 1.76 -4.08 -19.28
N TYR A 414 1.67 -5.29 -18.73
CA TYR A 414 2.57 -6.37 -19.14
C TYR A 414 2.25 -6.96 -20.51
N GLU A 415 0.98 -6.99 -20.92
CA GLU A 415 0.61 -7.29 -22.30
C GLU A 415 1.38 -6.40 -23.28
N ARG A 416 1.37 -5.08 -23.07
CA ARG A 416 2.02 -4.12 -23.97
C ARG A 416 3.53 -3.99 -23.80
N ILE A 417 4.02 -4.06 -22.55
CA ILE A 417 5.46 -4.03 -22.26
C ILE A 417 6.16 -5.21 -22.94
N LEU A 418 5.63 -6.42 -22.77
CA LEU A 418 6.28 -7.63 -23.29
C LEU A 418 6.11 -7.77 -24.80
N GLU A 419 5.01 -7.29 -25.38
CA GLU A 419 4.84 -7.18 -26.83
C GLU A 419 5.88 -6.24 -27.44
N ARG A 420 6.06 -5.04 -26.87
CA ARG A 420 6.95 -4.01 -27.41
C ARG A 420 8.42 -4.23 -27.05
N PHE A 421 8.68 -4.67 -25.82
CA PHE A 421 10.03 -4.88 -25.28
C PHE A 421 10.18 -6.30 -24.71
N PRO A 422 10.12 -7.36 -25.55
CA PRO A 422 10.18 -8.75 -25.08
C PRO A 422 11.49 -9.10 -24.34
N LYS A 423 12.54 -8.31 -24.56
CA LYS A 423 13.86 -8.46 -23.93
C LYS A 423 14.12 -7.48 -22.80
N ILE A 424 13.11 -6.71 -22.37
CA ILE A 424 13.28 -5.78 -21.24
C ILE A 424 13.86 -6.51 -20.03
N HIS A 425 14.86 -5.92 -19.39
CA HIS A 425 15.42 -6.50 -18.17
C HIS A 425 15.96 -5.44 -17.22
N TRP A 426 15.94 -5.76 -15.95
CA TRP A 426 16.56 -4.98 -14.90
C TRP A 426 18.09 -5.07 -14.98
N THR A 427 18.77 -3.92 -14.90
CA THR A 427 20.24 -3.83 -15.02
C THR A 427 21.01 -4.17 -13.73
N GLY A 428 20.32 -4.54 -12.66
CA GLY A 428 20.89 -4.70 -11.31
C GLY A 428 20.89 -3.41 -10.47
N LYS A 429 20.56 -2.26 -11.06
CA LYS A 429 20.51 -0.97 -10.34
C LYS A 429 19.11 -0.61 -9.92
N GLN A 430 18.93 -0.43 -8.62
CA GLN A 430 17.65 0.03 -8.02
C GLN A 430 17.91 0.87 -6.78
N LYS A 431 16.90 1.66 -6.38
CA LYS A 431 16.85 2.35 -5.10
C LYS A 431 15.57 1.97 -4.37
N ILE A 432 15.71 1.48 -3.14
CA ILE A 432 14.61 1.18 -2.23
C ILE A 432 14.63 2.20 -1.12
N GLU A 433 13.49 2.84 -0.87
CA GLU A 433 13.36 3.73 0.28
C GLU A 433 13.08 2.91 1.54
N PRO A 434 13.68 3.26 2.68
CA PRO A 434 13.53 2.53 3.92
C PRO A 434 12.17 2.83 4.59
N ILE A 435 11.09 2.42 3.95
CA ILE A 435 9.71 2.53 4.43
C ILE A 435 9.26 1.15 4.90
N ILE A 436 8.60 1.09 6.06
CA ILE A 436 8.20 -0.20 6.66
C ILE A 436 6.85 -0.67 6.12
N LEU A 437 5.96 0.25 5.75
CA LEU A 437 4.58 -0.09 5.34
C LEU A 437 4.53 -0.68 3.93
N VAL A 438 5.23 -0.05 3.00
CA VAL A 438 5.20 -0.40 1.57
C VAL A 438 6.62 -0.66 1.09
N HIS A 439 6.80 -1.70 0.28
CA HIS A 439 8.08 -1.97 -0.40
C HIS A 439 8.30 -0.90 -1.48
N ALA A 440 9.05 0.14 -1.15
CA ALA A 440 9.12 1.37 -1.94
C ALA A 440 10.32 1.38 -2.90
N ILE A 441 10.14 0.93 -4.13
CA ILE A 441 11.13 1.04 -5.21
C ILE A 441 11.01 2.44 -5.83
N SER A 442 11.94 3.34 -5.53
CA SER A 442 11.95 4.74 -6.02
C SER A 442 12.73 4.91 -7.34
N SER A 443 13.56 3.94 -7.71
CA SER A 443 14.28 3.90 -8.98
C SER A 443 14.53 2.45 -9.40
N LEU A 444 14.35 2.13 -10.67
CA LEU A 444 14.63 0.82 -11.26
C LEU A 444 15.20 1.02 -12.68
N GLN A 445 16.51 0.84 -12.85
CA GLN A 445 17.14 0.96 -14.15
C GLN A 445 16.90 -0.30 -14.96
N VAL A 446 16.28 -0.14 -16.13
CA VAL A 446 16.03 -1.23 -17.07
C VAL A 446 16.69 -0.95 -18.42
N ASN A 447 17.08 -2.00 -19.11
CA ASN A 447 17.41 -1.94 -20.54
C ASN A 447 16.23 -2.52 -21.33
N LEU A 448 15.70 -1.75 -22.26
CA LEU A 448 14.52 -2.12 -23.05
C LEU A 448 14.79 -3.28 -24.03
N TYR A 449 16.04 -3.42 -24.50
CA TYR A 449 16.41 -4.31 -25.59
C TYR A 449 17.33 -5.47 -25.19
N GLY A 450 17.40 -5.81 -23.93
CA GLY A 450 18.23 -6.90 -23.44
C GLY A 450 19.63 -6.44 -23.00
N LYS A 451 20.43 -7.39 -22.50
CA LYS A 451 21.79 -7.11 -22.00
C LYS A 451 22.68 -6.41 -23.02
N ASP A 452 22.49 -6.68 -24.30
CA ASP A 452 23.34 -6.16 -25.38
C ASP A 452 22.95 -4.74 -25.82
N GLY A 453 21.84 -4.21 -25.33
CA GLY A 453 21.41 -2.81 -25.51
C GLY A 453 21.14 -2.41 -26.99
N LYS A 454 21.11 -3.34 -27.92
CA LYS A 454 20.90 -3.05 -29.33
C LYS A 454 19.41 -3.05 -29.65
N ARG A 455 18.93 -1.92 -30.17
CA ARG A 455 17.58 -1.84 -30.74
C ARG A 455 17.48 -2.90 -31.85
N PRO A 456 16.43 -3.73 -31.88
CA PRO A 456 16.20 -4.61 -33.01
C PRO A 456 16.15 -3.76 -34.30
N VAL A 457 16.94 -4.13 -35.32
CA VAL A 457 16.79 -3.52 -36.65
C VAL A 457 15.41 -3.96 -37.12
N MET A 458 14.49 -3.02 -37.27
CA MET A 458 13.20 -3.32 -37.90
C MET A 458 13.50 -3.76 -39.33
N VAL A 459 13.38 -5.05 -39.58
CA VAL A 459 13.35 -5.57 -40.95
C VAL A 459 12.00 -5.14 -41.51
N ALA A 460 12.00 -4.15 -42.38
CA ALA A 460 10.81 -3.77 -43.12
C ALA A 460 10.33 -5.02 -43.87
N THR A 461 9.24 -5.61 -43.42
CA THR A 461 8.53 -6.61 -44.21
C THR A 461 7.93 -5.88 -45.40
N SER A 462 8.56 -6.08 -46.57
CA SER A 462 8.10 -5.65 -47.89
C SER A 462 6.78 -6.32 -48.26
#